data_1e4af217c694c22f4567d9de68683ae5
#
_entry.id   1e4af217c694c22f4567d9de68683ae5
#
_cell.length_a   1.000
_cell.length_b   1.000
_cell.length_c   1.000
_cell.angle_alpha   90.00
_cell.angle_beta   90.00
_cell.angle_gamma   90.00
#
_symmetry.space_group_name_H-M   'P 1'
#
loop_
_entity.id
_entity.type
_entity.pdbx_description
1 polymer ?
#
loop_
_entity_poly.entity_id
_entity_poly.type
_entity_poly.pdbx_seq_one_letter_code
_entity_poly.pdbx_strand_id
1 'polypeptide(L)'
;MISIYWFRPSEQNAERLLKALSEFGFGAVGITKEDLLSPDKVIQLGVQPNRIDILSSISGVGFDDAWASRQAGNLDGLLVKFIGRDALIQNKRATGRAKDQGDAEELNKRRALGP
;
A
#
# COMPACT_ATOMS: atom_id res chain seq x y z
N MET A 1 1.41 -15.24 0.24
CA MET A 1 0.93 -13.98 0.86
C MET A 1 0.98 -12.84 -0.16
N ILE A 2 -0.04 -12.01 -0.20
CA ILE A 2 -0.01 -10.81 -1.01
C ILE A 2 0.41 -9.67 -0.11
N SER A 3 1.49 -8.98 -0.48
CA SER A 3 1.98 -7.81 0.25
C SER A 3 1.71 -6.56 -0.56
N ILE A 4 1.11 -5.56 0.08
CA ILE A 4 0.72 -4.32 -0.56
C ILE A 4 1.56 -3.18 0.02
N TYR A 5 2.27 -2.47 -0.86
CA TYR A 5 3.12 -1.35 -0.48
C TYR A 5 2.66 -0.08 -1.17
N TRP A 6 2.47 0.97 -0.39
CA TRP A 6 2.12 2.29 -0.89
C TRP A 6 3.28 3.23 -0.63
N PHE A 7 3.79 3.87 -1.67
CA PHE A 7 4.92 4.79 -1.55
C PHE A 7 4.50 6.21 -1.91
N ARG A 8 5.23 7.19 -1.37
CA ARG A 8 5.01 8.59 -1.76
C ARG A 8 5.44 8.78 -3.22
N PRO A 9 4.54 9.20 -4.13
CA PRO A 9 4.88 9.34 -5.55
C PRO A 9 5.71 10.60 -5.79
N SER A 10 7.03 10.42 -5.81
CA SER A 10 8.00 11.44 -6.20
C SER A 10 9.05 10.82 -7.08
N GLU A 11 9.72 11.61 -7.92
CA GLU A 11 10.77 11.09 -8.78
C GLU A 11 11.88 10.43 -7.98
N GLN A 12 12.28 11.04 -6.88
CA GLN A 12 13.33 10.50 -6.02
C GLN A 12 12.95 9.15 -5.44
N ASN A 13 11.72 9.01 -4.95
CA ASN A 13 11.25 7.74 -4.40
C ASN A 13 11.06 6.69 -5.48
N ALA A 14 10.61 7.08 -6.67
CA ALA A 14 10.51 6.16 -7.80
C ALA A 14 11.89 5.60 -8.19
N GLU A 15 12.92 6.46 -8.22
CA GLU A 15 14.28 6.03 -8.51
C GLU A 15 14.82 5.08 -7.45
N ARG A 16 14.58 5.38 -6.17
CA ARG A 16 14.98 4.51 -5.05
C ARG A 16 14.28 3.16 -5.12
N LEU A 17 13.00 3.17 -5.47
CA LEU A 17 12.21 1.95 -5.58
C LEU A 17 12.68 1.09 -6.74
N LEU A 18 12.97 1.70 -7.91
CA LEU A 18 13.53 0.96 -9.05
C LEU A 18 14.85 0.30 -8.70
N LYS A 19 15.71 1.00 -7.97
CA LYS A 19 16.99 0.44 -7.54
C LYS A 19 16.77 -0.75 -6.59
N ALA A 20 15.87 -0.61 -5.63
CA ALA A 20 15.54 -1.69 -4.70
C ALA A 20 14.98 -2.91 -5.44
N LEU A 21 14.07 -2.70 -6.40
CA LEU A 21 13.49 -3.80 -7.18
C LEU A 21 14.56 -4.52 -8.00
N SER A 22 15.49 -3.78 -8.58
CA SER A 22 16.61 -4.37 -9.32
C SER A 22 17.48 -5.23 -8.41
N GLU A 23 17.77 -4.77 -7.20
CA GLU A 23 18.54 -5.52 -6.20
C GLU A 23 17.83 -6.80 -5.77
N PHE A 24 16.50 -6.80 -5.78
CA PHE A 24 15.69 -7.99 -5.46
C PHE A 24 15.47 -8.91 -6.66
N GLY A 25 16.05 -8.60 -7.82
CA GLY A 25 15.96 -9.47 -8.99
C GLY A 25 14.84 -9.12 -9.97
N PHE A 26 14.16 -8.00 -9.79
CA PHE A 26 13.07 -7.59 -10.69
C PHE A 26 13.52 -6.59 -11.77
N GLY A 27 14.82 -6.37 -11.94
CA GLY A 27 15.34 -5.40 -12.91
C GLY A 27 14.99 -5.71 -14.36
N ALA A 28 14.79 -6.98 -14.70
CA ALA A 28 14.47 -7.41 -16.06
C ALA A 28 12.97 -7.35 -16.40
N VAL A 29 12.11 -6.95 -15.46
CA VAL A 29 10.66 -6.94 -15.67
C VAL A 29 10.21 -5.75 -16.53
N GLY A 30 11.06 -4.73 -16.67
CA GLY A 30 10.73 -3.59 -17.53
C GLY A 30 9.90 -2.50 -16.89
N ILE A 31 9.88 -2.41 -15.56
CA ILE A 31 9.19 -1.35 -14.85
C ILE A 31 9.93 -0.03 -15.04
N THR A 32 9.19 1.02 -15.40
CA THR A 32 9.77 2.34 -15.62
C THR A 32 9.37 3.30 -14.48
N LYS A 33 10.08 4.44 -14.40
CA LYS A 33 9.73 5.50 -13.47
C LYS A 33 8.31 6.03 -13.73
N GLU A 34 7.94 6.16 -15.00
CA GLU A 34 6.60 6.58 -15.41
C GLU A 34 5.53 5.63 -14.92
N ASP A 35 5.79 4.32 -14.94
CA ASP A 35 4.88 3.32 -14.40
C ASP A 35 4.64 3.54 -12.91
N LEU A 36 5.70 3.81 -12.16
CA LEU A 36 5.61 4.03 -10.72
C LEU A 36 4.92 5.33 -10.35
N LEU A 37 5.00 6.35 -11.19
CA LEU A 37 4.42 7.66 -10.92
C LEU A 37 3.01 7.84 -11.48
N SER A 38 2.51 6.88 -12.26
CA SER A 38 1.15 6.95 -12.82
C SER A 38 0.12 6.77 -11.72
N PRO A 39 -0.82 7.72 -11.54
CA PRO A 39 -1.89 7.55 -10.55
C PRO A 39 -2.82 6.40 -10.95
N ASP A 40 -3.41 5.77 -9.95
CA ASP A 40 -4.38 4.67 -10.11
C ASP A 40 -3.82 3.43 -10.81
N LYS A 41 -2.52 3.31 -10.95
CA LYS A 41 -1.87 2.15 -11.53
C LYS A 41 -1.28 1.28 -10.42
N VAL A 42 -1.58 -0.02 -10.47
CA VAL A 42 -1.03 -1.01 -9.55
C VAL A 42 0.03 -1.81 -10.28
N ILE A 43 1.23 -1.88 -9.71
CA ILE A 43 2.30 -2.72 -10.25
C ILE A 43 2.31 -4.01 -9.45
N GLN A 44 2.06 -5.12 -10.13
CA GLN A 44 2.00 -6.44 -9.52
C GLN A 44 3.21 -7.26 -9.92
N LEU A 45 3.96 -7.73 -8.92
CA LEU A 45 5.17 -8.53 -9.11
C LEU A 45 4.95 -9.93 -8.53
N GLY A 46 5.23 -10.94 -9.34
CA GLY A 46 5.01 -12.33 -8.95
C GLY A 46 3.57 -12.77 -9.16
N VAL A 47 3.27 -13.98 -8.74
CA VAL A 47 1.95 -14.59 -8.86
C VAL A 47 1.52 -15.13 -7.50
N GLN A 48 0.19 -15.22 -7.30
CA GLN A 48 -0.33 -15.79 -6.06
C GLN A 48 0.23 -17.19 -5.83
N PRO A 49 0.50 -17.58 -4.58
CA PRO A 49 0.16 -16.85 -3.34
C PRO A 49 1.17 -15.79 -2.90
N ASN A 50 2.28 -15.61 -3.61
CA ASN A 50 3.37 -14.72 -3.19
C ASN A 50 3.52 -13.54 -4.17
N ARG A 51 2.61 -12.58 -4.06
CA ARG A 51 2.59 -11.41 -4.93
C ARG A 51 2.90 -10.14 -4.15
N ILE A 52 3.59 -9.22 -4.79
CA ILE A 52 3.86 -7.87 -4.26
C ILE A 52 3.10 -6.87 -5.12
N ASP A 53 2.26 -6.07 -4.50
CA ASP A 53 1.54 -4.98 -5.16
C ASP A 53 2.12 -3.65 -4.70
N ILE A 54 2.48 -2.79 -5.66
CA ILE A 54 3.05 -1.48 -5.38
C ILE A 54 2.09 -0.42 -5.91
N LEU A 55 1.71 0.50 -5.01
CA LEU A 55 0.72 1.55 -5.29
C LEU A 55 1.34 2.93 -5.16
N SER A 56 1.01 3.83 -6.07
CA SER A 56 1.33 5.26 -5.95
C SER A 56 0.18 6.06 -5.34
N SER A 57 -1.05 5.54 -5.43
CA SER A 57 -2.23 6.18 -4.86
C SER A 57 -3.23 5.12 -4.40
N ILE A 58 -4.09 5.50 -3.47
CA ILE A 58 -5.23 4.68 -3.05
C ILE A 58 -6.49 5.56 -3.03
N SER A 59 -7.65 4.91 -3.09
CA SER A 59 -8.92 5.62 -3.10
C SER A 59 -9.19 6.32 -1.78
N GLY A 60 -9.60 7.59 -1.85
CA GLY A 60 -10.14 8.33 -0.72
C GLY A 60 -9.18 8.82 0.35
N VAL A 61 -7.87 8.53 0.22
CA VAL A 61 -6.87 8.93 1.22
C VAL A 61 -5.64 9.47 0.52
N GLY A 62 -5.18 10.65 0.95
CA GLY A 62 -3.90 11.21 0.51
C GLY A 62 -2.74 10.60 1.27
N PHE A 63 -1.57 10.53 0.63
CA PHE A 63 -0.39 9.93 1.26
C PHE A 63 0.03 10.68 2.54
N ASP A 64 0.00 12.01 2.53
CA ASP A 64 0.42 12.80 3.70
C ASP A 64 -0.48 12.53 4.90
N ASP A 65 -1.79 12.41 4.70
CA ASP A 65 -2.74 12.09 5.77
C ASP A 65 -2.49 10.70 6.34
N ALA A 66 -2.26 9.73 5.46
CA ALA A 66 -1.96 8.37 5.88
C ALA A 66 -0.61 8.29 6.61
N TRP A 67 0.38 9.03 6.14
CA TRP A 67 1.69 9.09 6.77
C TRP A 67 1.61 9.67 8.18
N ALA A 68 0.82 10.73 8.37
CA ALA A 68 0.63 11.37 9.67
C ALA A 68 0.00 10.42 10.70
N SER A 69 -0.86 9.52 10.25
CA SER A 69 -1.56 8.57 11.14
C SER A 69 -0.98 7.15 11.09
N ARG A 70 0.18 6.96 10.47
CA ARG A 70 0.82 5.65 10.36
C ARG A 70 1.10 5.03 11.72
N GLN A 71 1.15 3.71 11.75
CA GLN A 71 1.49 2.96 12.94
C GLN A 71 2.70 2.09 12.70
N ALA A 72 3.60 2.05 13.67
CA ALA A 72 4.76 1.15 13.61
C ALA A 72 4.34 -0.25 14.02
N GLY A 73 4.94 -1.25 13.40
CA GLY A 73 4.72 -2.64 13.74
C GLY A 73 5.86 -3.50 13.25
N ASN A 74 5.83 -4.77 13.61
CA ASN A 74 6.84 -5.73 13.18
C ASN A 74 6.27 -6.70 12.16
N LEU A 75 7.05 -6.97 11.11
CA LEU A 75 6.77 -8.01 10.14
C LEU A 75 8.02 -8.85 10.00
N ASP A 76 7.96 -10.09 10.48
CA ASP A 76 9.08 -11.02 10.46
C ASP A 76 10.38 -10.42 11.07
N GLY A 77 10.25 -9.70 12.17
CA GLY A 77 11.37 -9.09 12.86
C GLY A 77 11.81 -7.74 12.31
N LEU A 78 11.21 -7.28 11.21
CA LEU A 78 11.51 -5.97 10.63
C LEU A 78 10.52 -4.92 11.13
N LEU A 79 11.02 -3.77 11.52
CA LEU A 79 10.17 -2.64 11.87
C LEU A 79 9.64 -2.01 10.59
N VAL A 80 8.32 -2.01 10.42
CA VAL A 80 7.65 -1.44 9.25
C VAL A 80 6.57 -0.47 9.67
N LYS A 81 6.14 0.37 8.73
CA LYS A 81 5.10 1.37 8.95
C LYS A 81 3.83 0.92 8.27
N PHE A 82 2.76 0.83 9.05
CA PHE A 82 1.45 0.38 8.56
C PHE A 82 0.50 1.55 8.46
N ILE A 83 -0.43 1.46 7.51
CA ILE A 83 -1.54 2.40 7.43
C ILE A 83 -2.37 2.31 8.71
N GLY A 84 -2.76 3.47 9.25
CA GLY A 84 -3.62 3.51 10.43
C GLY A 84 -5.03 3.02 10.13
N ARG A 85 -5.73 2.59 11.18
CA ARG A 85 -7.08 2.01 11.04
C ARG A 85 -8.07 2.96 10.38
N ASP A 86 -8.09 4.23 10.79
CA ASP A 86 -9.04 5.20 10.24
C ASP A 86 -8.80 5.48 8.76
N ALA A 87 -7.53 5.61 8.36
CA ALA A 87 -7.17 5.79 6.95
C ALA A 87 -7.55 4.55 6.12
N LEU A 88 -7.34 3.35 6.66
CA LEU A 88 -7.72 2.12 5.97
C LEU A 88 -9.24 2.00 5.81
N ILE A 89 -10.01 2.35 6.83
CA ILE A 89 -11.47 2.38 6.77
C ILE A 89 -11.93 3.37 5.69
N GLN A 90 -11.36 4.56 5.68
CA GLN A 90 -11.68 5.58 4.69
C GLN A 90 -11.39 5.09 3.27
N ASN A 91 -10.25 4.45 3.06
CA ASN A 91 -9.89 3.87 1.77
C ASN A 91 -10.91 2.81 1.32
N LYS A 92 -11.24 1.87 2.20
CA LYS A 92 -12.16 0.79 1.85
C LYS A 92 -13.57 1.29 1.53
N ARG A 93 -14.04 2.32 2.23
CA ARG A 93 -15.32 2.96 1.91
C ARG A 93 -15.29 3.68 0.57
N ALA A 94 -14.18 4.31 0.24
CA ALA A 94 -14.03 5.08 -0.99
C ALA A 94 -13.96 4.20 -2.25
N THR A 95 -13.59 2.93 -2.14
CA THR A 95 -13.52 2.03 -3.31
C THR A 95 -14.90 1.71 -3.89
N GLY A 96 -15.95 1.80 -3.10
CA GLY A 96 -17.32 1.47 -3.52
C GLY A 96 -17.60 -0.01 -3.70
N ARG A 97 -16.63 -0.89 -3.47
CA ARG A 97 -16.82 -2.34 -3.60
C ARG A 97 -17.48 -2.92 -2.34
N ALA A 98 -18.43 -3.83 -2.53
CA ALA A 98 -19.18 -4.41 -1.42
C ALA A 98 -18.29 -5.09 -0.37
N LYS A 99 -17.27 -5.83 -0.82
CA LYS A 99 -16.31 -6.46 0.08
C LYS A 99 -15.55 -5.42 0.91
N ASP A 100 -15.11 -4.34 0.29
CA ASP A 100 -14.36 -3.30 0.98
C ASP A 100 -15.24 -2.53 1.97
N GLN A 101 -16.52 -2.34 1.66
CA GLN A 101 -17.49 -1.74 2.60
C GLN A 101 -17.66 -2.64 3.82
N GLY A 102 -17.77 -3.95 3.62
CA GLY A 102 -17.85 -4.91 4.72
C GLY A 102 -16.59 -4.91 5.58
N ASP A 103 -15.42 -4.84 4.96
CA ASP A 103 -14.14 -4.75 5.66
C ASP A 103 -14.07 -3.47 6.50
N ALA A 104 -14.55 -2.34 5.98
CA ALA A 104 -14.57 -1.07 6.69
C ALA A 104 -15.47 -1.14 7.94
N GLU A 105 -16.63 -1.75 7.81
CA GLU A 105 -17.56 -1.93 8.94
C GLU A 105 -16.96 -2.83 10.00
N GLU A 106 -16.29 -3.91 9.63
CA GLU A 106 -15.63 -4.80 10.57
C GLU A 106 -14.51 -4.10 11.33
N LEU A 107 -13.69 -3.31 10.63
CA LEU A 107 -12.63 -2.51 11.26
C LEU A 107 -13.20 -1.48 12.23
N ASN A 108 -14.32 -0.86 11.88
CA ASN A 108 -14.98 0.12 12.73
C ASN A 108 -15.54 -0.53 13.99
N LYS A 109 -16.11 -1.72 13.89
CA LYS A 109 -16.58 -2.50 15.03
C LYS A 109 -15.45 -2.84 16.00
N ARG A 110 -14.31 -3.28 15.47
CA ARG A 110 -13.14 -3.60 16.29
C ARG A 110 -12.64 -2.39 17.06
N ARG A 111 -12.66 -1.22 16.44
CA ARG A 111 -12.30 0.03 17.12
C ARG A 111 -13.25 0.34 18.28
N ALA A 112 -14.55 0.10 18.10
CA ALA A 112 -15.56 0.36 19.12
C ALA A 112 -15.47 -0.61 20.30
N LEU A 113 -14.91 -1.81 20.10
CA LEU A 113 -14.84 -2.86 21.11
C LEU A 113 -13.58 -2.81 21.98
N GLY A 114 -12.56 -2.01 21.60
CA GLY A 114 -11.39 -1.97 22.41
C GLY A 114 -10.33 -1.00 21.92
N PRO A 115 -9.31 -0.77 22.73
CA PRO A 115 -8.17 0.02 22.32
C PRO A 115 -7.40 -0.68 21.22
#